data_6c3d8de3c8f77d32295a53e58cdbc0cc
#
_entry.id   6c3d8de3c8f77d32295a53e58cdbc0cc
#
_cell.length_a   1.000
_cell.length_b   1.000
_cell.length_c   1.000
_cell.angle_alpha   90.00
_cell.angle_beta   90.00
_cell.angle_gamma   90.00
#
_symmetry.space_group_name_H-M   'P 1'
#
loop_
_entity.id
_entity.type
_entity.pdbx_description
1 polymer ?
#
loop_
_entity_poly.entity_id
_entity_poly.type
_entity_poly.pdbx_seq_one_letter_code
_entity_poly.pdbx_strand_id
1 'polypeptide(L)'
;MKFRCALLLALALPLVACDADNAAPLSAPSPDAGDAGADAPVETVPWLESASVQVNGHAANDLYLDCRDVICRHNENTDLTTFQGAVWFVHRTAISQTLGPNSALHVYRSTDQGVTFTQMALLPAPTTRDIRDPCFYQVNGELYLKALTRLPVDSSRDSNVDTVAVGMHSPDGINWSAMEPIGPHGWSFWRVKEQNGVYYTAAYQDGDLQVVLYTSTDGVTWTAGPPIYTVSADTPLETELTFMPGGMLLGLVRMDGTDDELLGDEGRLRTKICWSSPPYTSFSCPDEFDGERLDGPVTFFAQGRLFVVARQHLQGTGGKKRTALYEITGELDGGPIYINDWGQFPSAGDTSYAGVAMLDPSHFLVTWYSGDIPLDQSWVLGMFNLTDIWKGTIDLSKLQ
;
A
#
# COMPACT_ATOMS: atom_id res chain seq x y z
N MET A 1 19.98 -26.17 -5.72
CA MET A 1 20.64 -25.28 -6.67
C MET A 1 19.56 -24.84 -7.67
N LYS A 2 18.79 -23.82 -7.31
CA LYS A 2 17.68 -23.31 -8.13
C LYS A 2 18.16 -22.02 -8.78
N PHE A 3 18.22 -21.99 -10.10
CA PHE A 3 18.54 -20.80 -10.88
C PHE A 3 17.34 -19.84 -10.81
N ARG A 4 17.51 -18.71 -10.13
CA ARG A 4 16.61 -17.56 -10.26
C ARG A 4 17.02 -16.79 -11.51
N CYS A 5 16.19 -16.81 -12.54
CA CYS A 5 16.35 -15.95 -13.72
C CYS A 5 15.92 -14.53 -13.33
N ALA A 6 16.88 -13.67 -13.01
CA ALA A 6 16.62 -12.24 -13.00
C ALA A 6 16.57 -11.77 -14.46
N LEU A 7 15.39 -11.45 -14.93
CA LEU A 7 15.19 -10.89 -16.28
C LEU A 7 15.62 -9.41 -16.27
N LEU A 8 16.89 -9.16 -16.59
CA LEU A 8 17.37 -7.82 -16.93
C LEU A 8 16.84 -7.48 -18.33
N LEU A 9 15.78 -6.70 -18.41
CA LEU A 9 15.36 -6.07 -19.65
C LEU A 9 16.35 -4.93 -19.96
N ALA A 10 17.48 -5.26 -20.59
CA ALA A 10 18.34 -4.29 -21.22
C ALA A 10 17.62 -3.80 -22.48
N LEU A 11 17.02 -2.63 -22.44
CA LEU A 11 16.58 -1.89 -23.63
C LEU A 11 17.85 -1.48 -24.40
N ALA A 12 18.26 -2.32 -25.34
CA ALA A 12 19.22 -1.95 -26.37
C ALA A 12 18.51 -1.03 -27.38
N LEU A 13 18.69 0.26 -27.22
CA LEU A 13 18.38 1.22 -28.29
C LEU A 13 19.44 1.04 -29.40
N PRO A 14 19.03 0.88 -30.67
CA PRO A 14 19.97 0.90 -31.79
C PRO A 14 20.50 2.33 -31.93
N LEU A 15 21.82 2.49 -31.83
CA LEU A 15 22.52 3.68 -32.28
C LEU A 15 22.35 3.79 -33.81
N VAL A 16 21.39 4.61 -34.24
CA VAL A 16 21.33 5.08 -35.63
C VAL A 16 22.33 6.21 -35.75
N ALA A 17 23.41 5.99 -36.47
CA ALA A 17 24.29 7.05 -36.90
C ALA A 17 23.52 7.97 -37.84
N CYS A 18 23.25 9.21 -37.46
CA CYS A 18 22.72 10.22 -38.35
C CYS A 18 23.87 10.90 -39.07
N ASP A 19 23.91 10.73 -40.41
CA ASP A 19 24.65 11.60 -41.30
C ASP A 19 24.07 13.02 -41.23
N ALA A 20 24.94 13.98 -40.92
CA ALA A 20 24.61 15.39 -40.94
C ALA A 20 24.77 15.91 -42.38
N ASP A 21 23.64 16.06 -43.08
CA ASP A 21 23.51 17.02 -44.20
C ASP A 21 22.07 16.96 -44.73
N ASN A 22 21.25 17.90 -44.27
CA ASN A 22 20.05 18.51 -44.85
C ASN A 22 19.03 18.93 -43.77
N ALA A 23 19.31 20.03 -43.09
CA ALA A 23 18.34 20.66 -42.24
C ALA A 23 17.58 21.73 -43.02
N ALA A 24 16.31 21.46 -43.32
CA ALA A 24 15.34 22.51 -43.63
C ALA A 24 14.86 23.15 -42.32
N PRO A 25 14.56 24.46 -42.30
CA PRO A 25 14.18 25.15 -41.05
C PRO A 25 12.82 24.68 -40.56
N LEU A 26 12.78 24.21 -39.31
CA LEU A 26 11.56 23.90 -38.58
C LEU A 26 10.80 25.21 -38.29
N SER A 27 9.58 25.29 -38.83
CA SER A 27 8.61 26.33 -38.45
C SER A 27 8.24 26.20 -37.00
N ALA A 28 8.16 27.35 -36.31
CA ALA A 28 7.74 27.44 -34.90
C ALA A 28 6.35 26.81 -34.68
N PRO A 29 6.13 26.11 -33.57
CA PRO A 29 4.80 25.58 -33.25
C PRO A 29 3.84 26.72 -32.92
N SER A 30 2.65 26.61 -33.46
CA SER A 30 1.51 27.48 -33.20
C SER A 30 1.10 27.40 -31.71
N PRO A 31 0.72 28.50 -31.06
CA PRO A 31 0.23 28.51 -29.68
C PRO A 31 -1.27 28.19 -29.65
N ASP A 32 -1.60 26.92 -29.88
CA ASP A 32 -2.93 26.36 -29.59
C ASP A 32 -2.75 24.94 -29.05
N ALA A 33 -2.15 24.86 -27.85
CA ALA A 33 -2.32 23.70 -26.98
C ALA A 33 -3.63 23.93 -26.21
N GLY A 34 -4.73 23.62 -26.85
CA GLY A 34 -6.01 23.51 -26.19
C GLY A 34 -5.95 22.47 -25.10
N ASP A 35 -6.52 22.83 -23.99
CA ASP A 35 -6.89 22.08 -22.82
C ASP A 35 -7.36 20.65 -23.19
N ALA A 36 -6.46 19.67 -23.23
CA ALA A 36 -6.74 18.28 -23.49
C ALA A 36 -6.67 17.49 -22.19
N GLY A 37 -7.54 17.84 -21.27
CA GLY A 37 -7.77 17.17 -20.02
C GLY A 37 -9.25 17.00 -19.75
N ALA A 38 -10.02 16.56 -20.73
CA ALA A 38 -11.35 16.04 -20.44
C ALA A 38 -11.16 14.68 -19.77
N ASP A 39 -11.32 14.68 -18.44
CA ASP A 39 -11.39 13.49 -17.60
C ASP A 39 -12.30 12.46 -18.26
N ALA A 40 -11.74 11.29 -18.61
CA ALA A 40 -12.56 10.15 -18.95
C ALA A 40 -13.52 9.92 -17.78
N PRO A 41 -14.83 9.68 -18.03
CA PRO A 41 -15.79 9.53 -16.94
C PRO A 41 -15.32 8.37 -16.05
N VAL A 42 -14.89 8.72 -14.84
CA VAL A 42 -14.59 7.77 -13.79
C VAL A 42 -15.90 7.06 -13.47
N GLU A 43 -15.95 5.74 -13.63
CA GLU A 43 -17.12 4.94 -13.29
C GLU A 43 -17.41 5.13 -11.80
N THR A 44 -18.51 5.82 -11.48
CA THR A 44 -18.85 6.16 -10.10
C THR A 44 -19.67 5.04 -9.50
N VAL A 45 -19.14 4.39 -8.47
CA VAL A 45 -19.91 3.46 -7.63
C VAL A 45 -20.73 4.27 -6.62
N PRO A 46 -22.01 3.88 -6.35
CA PRO A 46 -22.91 4.69 -5.53
C PRO A 46 -22.42 4.95 -4.10
N TRP A 47 -21.62 4.04 -3.55
CA TRP A 47 -21.12 4.10 -2.19
C TRP A 47 -19.84 4.95 -2.03
N LEU A 48 -19.20 5.40 -3.10
CA LEU A 48 -18.02 6.26 -3.06
C LEU A 48 -18.41 7.70 -3.36
N GLU A 49 -18.26 8.56 -2.38
CA GLU A 49 -18.57 9.98 -2.49
C GLU A 49 -17.30 10.82 -2.61
N SER A 50 -17.40 11.94 -3.33
CA SER A 50 -16.38 13.01 -3.38
C SER A 50 -14.98 12.54 -3.75
N ALA A 51 -14.87 11.52 -4.62
CA ALA A 51 -13.58 11.03 -5.10
C ALA A 51 -12.82 12.16 -5.83
N SER A 52 -11.59 12.43 -5.41
CA SER A 52 -10.76 13.51 -5.96
C SER A 52 -9.28 13.24 -5.74
N VAL A 53 -8.43 13.85 -6.57
CA VAL A 53 -6.98 13.82 -6.41
C VAL A 53 -6.58 14.69 -5.22
N GLN A 54 -5.86 14.11 -4.26
CA GLN A 54 -5.30 14.80 -3.10
C GLN A 54 -3.84 15.22 -3.33
N VAL A 55 -3.04 14.35 -3.99
CA VAL A 55 -1.66 14.66 -4.39
C VAL A 55 -1.51 14.33 -5.86
N ASN A 56 -1.11 15.32 -6.65
CA ASN A 56 -1.07 15.23 -8.12
C ASN A 56 0.37 14.92 -8.58
N GLY A 57 0.63 13.67 -8.96
CA GLY A 57 1.91 13.25 -9.53
C GLY A 57 2.19 13.83 -10.92
N HIS A 58 1.15 14.17 -11.70
CA HIS A 58 1.28 14.85 -12.99
C HIS A 58 1.84 16.28 -12.86
N ALA A 59 1.61 16.93 -11.72
CA ALA A 59 2.13 18.27 -11.47
C ALA A 59 3.61 18.26 -11.03
N ALA A 60 4.17 17.09 -10.73
CA ALA A 60 5.56 16.97 -10.29
C ALA A 60 6.54 17.13 -11.46
N ASN A 61 7.71 17.66 -11.15
CA ASN A 61 8.78 17.78 -12.15
C ASN A 61 9.46 16.40 -12.35
N ASP A 62 9.38 15.86 -13.56
CA ASP A 62 9.99 14.58 -13.95
C ASP A 62 11.52 14.53 -13.83
N LEU A 63 12.17 15.67 -13.69
CA LEU A 63 13.64 15.77 -13.59
C LEU A 63 14.16 15.58 -12.15
N TYR A 64 13.30 15.47 -11.15
CA TYR A 64 13.72 15.23 -9.78
C TYR A 64 14.23 13.80 -9.63
N LEU A 65 15.49 13.68 -9.21
CA LEU A 65 16.15 12.42 -8.85
C LEU A 65 16.29 12.24 -7.32
N ASP A 66 15.86 13.24 -6.55
CA ASP A 66 15.85 13.24 -5.09
C ASP A 66 14.51 13.77 -4.61
N CYS A 67 13.75 12.92 -3.95
CA CYS A 67 12.39 13.21 -3.47
C CYS A 67 12.35 13.52 -1.98
N ARG A 68 13.52 13.72 -1.34
CA ARG A 68 13.59 13.91 0.12
C ARG A 68 13.08 15.28 0.60
N ASP A 69 12.90 16.23 -0.30
CA ASP A 69 12.42 17.59 0.01
C ASP A 69 11.31 18.10 -0.91
N VAL A 70 10.89 17.26 -1.87
CA VAL A 70 9.85 17.61 -2.84
C VAL A 70 8.90 16.44 -3.07
N ILE A 71 7.71 16.73 -3.60
CA ILE A 71 6.80 15.71 -4.13
C ILE A 71 7.29 15.34 -5.53
N CYS A 72 7.65 14.06 -5.71
CA CYS A 72 7.99 13.49 -7.00
C CYS A 72 6.75 12.94 -7.72
N ARG A 73 6.95 12.42 -8.92
CA ARG A 73 5.85 11.95 -9.77
C ARG A 73 5.20 10.65 -9.31
N HIS A 74 5.90 9.80 -8.52
CA HIS A 74 5.36 8.55 -8.04
C HIS A 74 5.01 8.65 -6.55
N ASN A 75 3.71 8.59 -6.24
CA ASN A 75 3.16 8.71 -4.90
C ASN A 75 2.38 7.45 -4.57
N GLU A 76 2.67 6.79 -3.45
CA GLU A 76 2.08 5.50 -3.11
C GLU A 76 1.99 5.25 -1.60
N ASN A 77 1.49 4.08 -1.21
CA ASN A 77 1.44 3.58 0.16
C ASN A 77 0.85 4.61 1.13
N THR A 78 -0.46 4.65 1.21
CA THR A 78 -1.16 5.61 2.06
C THR A 78 -1.56 5.01 3.40
N ASP A 79 -1.68 5.86 4.41
CA ASP A 79 -2.38 5.52 5.64
C ASP A 79 -3.15 6.72 6.22
N LEU A 80 -4.19 6.43 6.97
CA LEU A 80 -5.05 7.39 7.65
C LEU A 80 -5.25 7.02 9.11
N THR A 81 -5.31 8.03 9.97
CA THR A 81 -5.71 7.85 11.38
C THR A 81 -6.41 9.11 11.90
N THR A 82 -7.14 8.97 13.01
CA THR A 82 -7.63 10.11 13.78
C THR A 82 -6.75 10.29 15.01
N PHE A 83 -6.24 11.51 15.21
CA PHE A 83 -5.41 11.82 16.36
C PHE A 83 -5.68 13.25 16.82
N GLN A 84 -5.91 13.45 18.12
CA GLN A 84 -6.21 14.76 18.74
C GLN A 84 -7.32 15.55 18.00
N GLY A 85 -8.41 14.85 17.65
CA GLY A 85 -9.57 15.45 17.00
C GLY A 85 -9.38 15.89 15.55
N ALA A 86 -8.30 15.49 14.92
CA ALA A 86 -8.01 15.73 13.50
C ALA A 86 -7.80 14.39 12.75
N VAL A 87 -7.99 14.41 11.44
CA VAL A 87 -7.60 13.31 10.56
C VAL A 87 -6.17 13.55 10.09
N TRP A 88 -5.35 12.52 10.19
CA TRP A 88 -3.97 12.53 9.74
C TRP A 88 -3.82 11.56 8.56
N PHE A 89 -3.06 11.99 7.59
CA PHE A 89 -2.78 11.27 6.34
C PHE A 89 -1.29 11.23 6.08
N VAL A 90 -0.79 10.11 5.59
CA VAL A 90 0.60 9.95 5.16
C VAL A 90 0.65 9.22 3.83
N HIS A 91 1.63 9.60 2.98
CA HIS A 91 1.98 8.85 1.78
C HIS A 91 3.49 8.89 1.52
N ARG A 92 3.97 7.94 0.74
CA ARG A 92 5.32 7.92 0.19
C ARG A 92 5.36 8.70 -1.11
N THR A 93 6.46 9.46 -1.34
CA THR A 93 6.84 10.01 -2.64
C THR A 93 8.19 9.48 -3.08
N ALA A 94 8.35 9.16 -4.37
CA ALA A 94 9.57 8.62 -4.97
C ALA A 94 9.62 8.88 -6.47
N ILE A 95 10.73 8.49 -7.11
CA ILE A 95 10.86 8.53 -8.58
C ILE A 95 9.97 7.47 -9.23
N SER A 96 9.89 6.28 -8.62
CA SER A 96 9.04 5.17 -9.05
C SER A 96 8.84 4.19 -7.88
N GLN A 97 8.01 3.16 -8.07
CA GLN A 97 7.81 2.13 -7.06
C GLN A 97 9.09 1.33 -6.78
N THR A 98 9.85 0.98 -7.81
CA THR A 98 11.03 0.11 -7.69
C THR A 98 12.35 0.87 -7.59
N LEU A 99 12.46 2.04 -8.23
CA LEU A 99 13.66 2.88 -8.27
C LEU A 99 13.49 4.07 -7.34
N GLY A 100 13.36 3.79 -6.06
CA GLY A 100 13.04 4.80 -5.06
C GLY A 100 14.14 5.12 -4.03
N PRO A 101 15.45 5.19 -4.38
CA PRO A 101 16.38 5.79 -3.45
C PRO A 101 15.99 7.27 -3.25
N ASN A 102 16.28 7.79 -2.05
CA ASN A 102 15.97 9.19 -1.73
C ASN A 102 14.46 9.54 -1.78
N SER A 103 13.61 8.62 -1.37
CA SER A 103 12.17 8.84 -1.16
C SER A 103 11.90 9.56 0.17
N ALA A 104 10.66 9.97 0.39
CA ALA A 104 10.20 10.59 1.62
C ALA A 104 8.75 10.22 1.95
N LEU A 105 8.37 10.40 3.21
CA LEU A 105 6.99 10.39 3.66
C LEU A 105 6.51 11.83 3.89
N HIS A 106 5.37 12.17 3.34
CA HIS A 106 4.68 13.42 3.57
C HIS A 106 3.52 13.19 4.53
N VAL A 107 3.48 13.93 5.64
CA VAL A 107 2.44 13.84 6.66
C VAL A 107 1.55 15.07 6.59
N TYR A 108 0.25 14.85 6.55
CA TYR A 108 -0.77 15.90 6.42
C TYR A 108 -1.77 15.81 7.57
N ARG A 109 -2.43 16.93 7.83
CA ARG A 109 -3.50 17.05 8.81
C ARG A 109 -4.72 17.71 8.21
N SER A 110 -5.90 17.22 8.57
CA SER A 110 -7.20 17.81 8.29
C SER A 110 -7.96 18.08 9.58
N THR A 111 -8.57 19.24 9.70
CA THR A 111 -9.48 19.61 10.81
C THR A 111 -10.93 19.71 10.35
N ASP A 112 -11.22 19.38 9.11
CA ASP A 112 -12.51 19.46 8.44
C ASP A 112 -12.94 18.09 7.88
N GLN A 113 -12.62 17.01 8.62
CA GLN A 113 -13.01 15.62 8.28
C GLN A 113 -12.48 15.14 6.90
N GLY A 114 -11.29 15.59 6.50
CA GLY A 114 -10.65 15.15 5.26
C GLY A 114 -11.04 15.96 4.03
N VAL A 115 -11.84 17.04 4.17
CA VAL A 115 -12.17 17.91 3.04
C VAL A 115 -10.90 18.59 2.52
N THR A 116 -10.12 19.19 3.41
CA THR A 116 -8.82 19.79 3.09
C THR A 116 -7.71 19.20 3.95
N PHE A 117 -6.50 19.13 3.38
CA PHE A 117 -5.31 18.66 4.08
C PHE A 117 -4.19 19.68 3.98
N THR A 118 -3.53 19.95 5.10
CA THR A 118 -2.33 20.78 5.19
C THR A 118 -1.13 19.89 5.51
N GLN A 119 -0.04 20.03 4.77
CA GLN A 119 1.21 19.32 5.07
C GLN A 119 1.78 19.83 6.39
N MET A 120 2.08 18.91 7.31
CA MET A 120 2.56 19.20 8.65
C MET A 120 4.01 18.75 8.84
N ALA A 121 4.43 17.66 8.18
CA ALA A 121 5.79 17.16 8.26
C ALA A 121 6.24 16.53 6.96
N LEU A 122 7.56 16.48 6.81
CA LEU A 122 8.29 15.80 5.75
C LEU A 122 9.36 14.93 6.43
N LEU A 123 9.32 13.63 6.18
CA LEU A 123 10.18 12.63 6.82
C LEU A 123 11.01 11.93 5.73
N PRO A 124 12.21 12.45 5.42
CA PRO A 124 13.04 11.91 4.35
C PRO A 124 13.62 10.54 4.73
N ALA A 125 13.74 9.67 3.74
CA ALA A 125 14.52 8.45 3.89
C ALA A 125 15.99 8.78 4.22
N PRO A 126 16.71 7.91 4.96
CA PRO A 126 18.15 7.99 5.05
C PRO A 126 18.78 8.01 3.65
N THR A 127 19.87 8.74 3.49
CA THR A 127 20.55 8.90 2.18
C THR A 127 20.77 7.54 1.50
N THR A 128 20.43 7.45 0.22
CA THR A 128 20.52 6.25 -0.61
C THR A 128 19.54 5.13 -0.29
N ARG A 129 18.66 5.31 0.70
CA ARG A 129 17.61 4.33 1.02
C ARG A 129 16.26 4.78 0.47
N ASP A 130 15.39 3.81 0.28
CA ASP A 130 13.96 4.00 0.08
C ASP A 130 13.24 3.93 1.43
N ILE A 131 12.16 4.70 1.60
CA ILE A 131 11.22 4.57 2.71
C ILE A 131 9.82 4.30 2.16
N ARG A 132 9.11 3.32 2.74
CA ARG A 132 7.80 2.87 2.23
C ARG A 132 6.90 2.28 3.31
N ASP A 133 5.69 1.95 2.92
CA ASP A 133 4.67 1.28 3.73
C ASP A 133 4.45 1.95 5.09
N PRO A 134 4.18 3.27 5.10
CA PRO A 134 3.91 3.97 6.35
C PRO A 134 2.60 3.46 6.98
N CYS A 135 2.58 3.37 8.30
CA CYS A 135 1.38 3.05 9.05
C CYS A 135 1.37 3.80 10.38
N PHE A 136 0.30 4.51 10.64
CA PHE A 136 0.08 5.18 11.92
C PHE A 136 -0.42 4.20 12.99
N TYR A 137 0.00 4.43 14.22
CA TYR A 137 -0.59 3.87 15.43
C TYR A 137 -0.40 4.83 16.59
N GLN A 138 -1.04 4.59 17.72
CA GLN A 138 -0.97 5.50 18.86
C GLN A 138 -0.48 4.75 20.09
N VAL A 139 0.44 5.36 20.84
CA VAL A 139 0.96 4.82 22.09
C VAL A 139 0.93 5.92 23.14
N ASN A 140 0.25 5.69 24.25
CA ASN A 140 0.19 6.61 25.39
C ASN A 140 -0.17 8.07 25.03
N GLY A 141 -1.00 8.27 24.01
CA GLY A 141 -1.44 9.60 23.59
C GLY A 141 -0.50 10.33 22.65
N GLU A 142 0.56 9.67 22.16
CA GLU A 142 1.42 10.13 21.08
C GLU A 142 1.10 9.40 19.78
N LEU A 143 1.34 10.08 18.66
CA LEU A 143 1.21 9.52 17.32
C LEU A 143 2.53 8.84 16.93
N TYR A 144 2.45 7.58 16.59
CA TYR A 144 3.57 6.78 16.08
C TYR A 144 3.40 6.54 14.58
N LEU A 145 4.50 6.47 13.87
CA LEU A 145 4.57 6.13 12.46
C LEU A 145 5.61 5.02 12.28
N LYS A 146 5.16 3.85 11.84
CA LYS A 146 6.00 2.76 11.37
C LYS A 146 6.21 2.91 9.87
N ALA A 147 7.40 2.60 9.38
CA ALA A 147 7.68 2.47 7.96
C ALA A 147 8.71 1.36 7.72
N LEU A 148 9.01 1.09 6.45
CA LEU A 148 10.12 0.24 6.04
C LEU A 148 11.18 1.09 5.36
N THR A 149 12.46 0.79 5.62
CA THR A 149 13.55 1.31 4.79
C THR A 149 14.29 0.15 4.14
N ARG A 150 14.69 0.33 2.87
CA ARG A 150 15.50 -0.65 2.15
C ARG A 150 16.50 0.04 1.23
N LEU A 151 17.59 -0.66 0.88
CA LEU A 151 18.43 -0.24 -0.22
C LEU A 151 17.73 -0.54 -1.56
N PRO A 152 18.00 0.25 -2.61
CA PRO A 152 17.51 -0.06 -3.94
C PRO A 152 17.94 -1.47 -4.36
N VAL A 153 17.04 -2.17 -5.03
CA VAL A 153 17.33 -3.49 -5.59
C VAL A 153 18.39 -3.34 -6.67
N ASP A 154 19.51 -4.02 -6.52
CA ASP A 154 20.51 -4.20 -7.56
C ASP A 154 20.81 -5.69 -7.76
N SER A 155 21.37 -6.08 -8.90
CA SER A 155 21.66 -7.46 -9.26
C SER A 155 22.67 -8.16 -8.33
N SER A 156 23.34 -7.43 -7.47
CA SER A 156 24.35 -7.93 -6.53
C SER A 156 23.84 -8.11 -5.11
N ARG A 157 22.59 -7.69 -4.82
CA ARG A 157 22.03 -7.68 -3.48
C ARG A 157 20.77 -8.50 -3.38
N ASP A 158 20.66 -9.25 -2.30
CA ASP A 158 19.40 -9.79 -1.84
C ASP A 158 18.62 -8.65 -1.16
N SER A 159 17.50 -8.22 -1.76
CA SER A 159 16.66 -7.13 -1.25
C SER A 159 16.19 -7.36 0.19
N ASN A 160 16.12 -8.61 0.62
CA ASN A 160 15.61 -9.00 1.93
C ASN A 160 16.57 -8.67 3.06
N VAL A 161 17.86 -8.79 2.80
CA VAL A 161 18.91 -8.60 3.84
C VAL A 161 18.98 -7.15 4.31
N ASP A 162 18.57 -6.22 3.45
CA ASP A 162 18.67 -4.78 3.72
C ASP A 162 17.36 -4.10 4.14
N THR A 163 16.27 -4.85 4.27
CA THR A 163 15.00 -4.32 4.78
C THR A 163 15.07 -4.13 6.29
N VAL A 164 14.63 -2.95 6.77
CA VAL A 164 14.55 -2.62 8.18
C VAL A 164 13.23 -1.93 8.47
N ALA A 165 12.44 -2.49 9.39
CA ALA A 165 11.29 -1.81 9.93
C ALA A 165 11.77 -0.68 10.86
N VAL A 166 11.28 0.54 10.64
CA VAL A 166 11.64 1.74 11.41
C VAL A 166 10.40 2.36 12.03
N GLY A 167 10.60 3.02 13.16
CA GLY A 167 9.57 3.77 13.88
C GLY A 167 10.03 5.17 14.20
N MET A 168 9.08 6.08 14.28
CA MET A 168 9.24 7.43 14.78
C MET A 168 7.94 7.85 15.47
N HIS A 169 8.00 8.82 16.38
CA HIS A 169 6.83 9.25 17.13
C HIS A 169 6.79 10.77 17.28
N SER A 170 5.61 11.28 17.57
CA SER A 170 5.35 12.69 17.74
C SER A 170 4.22 12.93 18.73
N PRO A 171 4.38 13.87 19.68
CA PRO A 171 3.32 14.24 20.61
C PRO A 171 2.21 15.08 19.94
N ASP A 172 2.47 15.66 18.79
CA ASP A 172 1.60 16.62 18.10
C ASP A 172 1.41 16.37 16.60
N GLY A 173 2.07 15.33 16.04
CA GLY A 173 2.07 15.00 14.62
C GLY A 173 2.94 15.94 13.75
N ILE A 174 3.61 16.93 14.35
CA ILE A 174 4.42 17.94 13.68
C ILE A 174 5.91 17.74 13.98
N ASN A 175 6.23 17.58 15.25
CA ASN A 175 7.59 17.42 15.74
C ASN A 175 7.89 15.92 15.92
N TRP A 176 8.62 15.33 14.99
CA TRP A 176 8.90 13.88 14.96
C TRP A 176 10.27 13.57 15.55
N SER A 177 10.34 12.46 16.27
CA SER A 177 11.61 11.88 16.73
C SER A 177 12.50 11.47 15.58
N ALA A 178 13.76 11.13 15.88
CA ALA A 178 14.59 10.42 14.93
C ALA A 178 13.95 9.09 14.50
N MET A 179 14.27 8.65 13.29
CA MET A 179 13.88 7.35 12.76
C MET A 179 14.78 6.28 13.35
N GLU A 180 14.19 5.31 14.07
CA GLU A 180 14.93 4.24 14.74
C GLU A 180 14.43 2.86 14.28
N PRO A 181 15.33 1.87 14.17
CA PRO A 181 14.91 0.49 13.91
C PRO A 181 13.99 -0.04 15.02
N ILE A 182 12.88 -0.67 14.64
CA ILE A 182 11.92 -1.29 15.57
C ILE A 182 11.78 -2.80 15.39
N GLY A 183 12.39 -3.38 14.37
CA GLY A 183 12.35 -4.80 14.06
C GLY A 183 13.72 -5.38 13.73
N PRO A 184 13.82 -6.71 13.63
CA PRO A 184 15.06 -7.35 13.19
C PRO A 184 15.34 -7.06 11.72
N HIS A 185 16.62 -7.07 11.34
CA HIS A 185 17.05 -6.94 9.95
C HIS A 185 16.42 -8.02 9.05
N GLY A 186 16.02 -7.62 7.86
CA GLY A 186 15.41 -8.49 6.86
C GLY A 186 13.91 -8.68 7.04
N TRP A 187 13.31 -8.16 8.11
CA TRP A 187 11.89 -8.30 8.39
C TRP A 187 11.09 -7.04 8.07
N SER A 188 10.00 -7.23 7.36
CA SER A 188 9.00 -6.20 7.09
C SER A 188 7.87 -6.33 8.09
N PHE A 189 7.59 -5.25 8.84
CA PHE A 189 6.40 -5.17 9.68
C PHE A 189 5.26 -4.58 8.87
N TRP A 190 4.08 -5.20 8.93
CA TRP A 190 2.87 -4.65 8.32
C TRP A 190 2.20 -3.62 9.24
N ARG A 191 0.89 -3.46 9.15
CA ARG A 191 0.15 -2.50 9.98
C ARG A 191 0.14 -2.91 11.44
N VAL A 192 0.21 -1.92 12.33
CA VAL A 192 0.14 -2.13 13.77
C VAL A 192 -1.32 -2.00 14.23
N LYS A 193 -1.77 -2.95 15.03
CA LYS A 193 -3.08 -2.94 15.70
C LYS A 193 -2.89 -2.95 17.20
N GLU A 194 -3.80 -2.32 17.92
CA GLU A 194 -3.81 -2.32 19.40
C GLU A 194 -5.02 -3.06 19.91
N GLN A 195 -4.83 -3.86 20.96
CA GLN A 195 -5.91 -4.51 21.71
C GLN A 195 -5.53 -4.60 23.18
N ASN A 196 -6.30 -3.94 24.05
CA ASN A 196 -6.13 -3.97 25.51
C ASN A 196 -4.72 -3.58 26.00
N GLY A 197 -4.10 -2.57 25.39
CA GLY A 197 -2.77 -2.08 25.73
C GLY A 197 -1.62 -2.94 25.20
N VAL A 198 -1.90 -3.92 24.34
CA VAL A 198 -0.89 -4.70 23.62
C VAL A 198 -0.97 -4.36 22.13
N TYR A 199 0.17 -4.14 21.52
CA TYR A 199 0.33 -3.85 20.09
C TYR A 199 0.69 -5.13 19.36
N TYR A 200 0.14 -5.30 18.16
CA TYR A 200 0.31 -6.48 17.32
C TYR A 200 0.66 -6.06 15.89
N THR A 201 1.59 -6.76 15.28
CA THR A 201 1.89 -6.62 13.86
C THR A 201 2.25 -7.96 13.26
N ALA A 202 1.95 -8.14 11.99
CA ALA A 202 2.43 -9.27 11.21
C ALA A 202 3.77 -8.92 10.58
N ALA A 203 4.73 -9.82 10.67
CA ALA A 203 6.05 -9.64 10.11
C ALA A 203 6.37 -10.73 9.09
N TYR A 204 7.02 -10.37 7.99
CA TYR A 204 7.41 -11.26 6.90
C TYR A 204 8.77 -10.87 6.33
N GLN A 205 9.36 -11.81 5.58
CA GLN A 205 10.54 -11.57 4.74
C GLN A 205 10.19 -12.01 3.31
N ASP A 206 10.62 -11.22 2.31
CA ASP A 206 10.46 -11.64 0.92
C ASP A 206 11.19 -12.97 0.68
N GLY A 207 10.48 -13.96 0.14
CA GLY A 207 11.01 -15.28 -0.13
C GLY A 207 11.13 -16.19 1.09
N ASP A 208 10.70 -15.76 2.27
CA ASP A 208 10.48 -16.66 3.41
C ASP A 208 9.14 -17.38 3.25
N LEU A 209 9.00 -18.49 3.94
CA LEU A 209 7.85 -19.38 3.86
C LEU A 209 6.87 -19.16 5.01
N GLN A 210 6.97 -18.04 5.72
CA GLN A 210 6.13 -17.75 6.88
C GLN A 210 5.88 -16.26 7.11
N VAL A 211 4.73 -15.99 7.72
CA VAL A 211 4.41 -14.73 8.38
C VAL A 211 4.30 -14.99 9.88
N VAL A 212 4.91 -14.13 10.68
CA VAL A 212 5.02 -14.29 12.13
C VAL A 212 4.29 -13.14 12.84
N LEU A 213 3.54 -13.46 13.90
CA LEU A 213 2.97 -12.45 14.79
C LEU A 213 4.07 -11.85 15.66
N TYR A 214 4.14 -10.53 15.72
CA TYR A 214 4.95 -9.80 16.69
C TYR A 214 4.05 -9.03 17.63
N THR A 215 4.46 -8.94 18.89
CA THR A 215 3.73 -8.21 19.95
C THR A 215 4.64 -7.25 20.70
N SER A 216 4.04 -6.16 21.20
CA SER A 216 4.72 -5.16 21.99
C SER A 216 3.79 -4.62 23.07
N THR A 217 4.31 -4.23 24.24
CA THR A 217 3.58 -3.52 25.30
C THR A 217 3.89 -2.03 25.35
N ASP A 218 4.89 -1.58 24.61
CA ASP A 218 5.33 -0.19 24.55
C ASP A 218 5.27 0.41 23.14
N GLY A 219 4.88 -0.40 22.11
CA GLY A 219 4.82 0.01 20.73
C GLY A 219 6.18 0.16 20.04
N VAL A 220 7.29 -0.08 20.72
CA VAL A 220 8.65 0.11 20.23
C VAL A 220 9.48 -1.17 20.29
N THR A 221 9.39 -1.88 21.41
CA THR A 221 10.12 -3.13 21.64
C THR A 221 9.24 -4.32 21.27
N TRP A 222 9.63 -5.06 20.23
CA TRP A 222 8.79 -6.11 19.67
C TRP A 222 9.35 -7.50 19.95
N THR A 223 8.45 -8.42 20.32
CA THR A 223 8.75 -9.82 20.59
C THR A 223 8.07 -10.71 19.56
N ALA A 224 8.83 -11.63 18.95
CA ALA A 224 8.30 -12.62 18.04
C ALA A 224 7.40 -13.62 18.78
N GLY A 225 6.23 -13.87 18.22
CA GLY A 225 5.25 -14.86 18.65
C GLY A 225 5.18 -16.06 17.70
N PRO A 226 4.01 -16.70 17.59
CA PRO A 226 3.83 -17.85 16.71
C PRO A 226 3.78 -17.42 15.25
N PRO A 227 4.02 -18.34 14.29
CA PRO A 227 3.70 -18.13 12.91
C PRO A 227 2.17 -17.97 12.74
N ILE A 228 1.76 -16.96 11.96
CA ILE A 228 0.36 -16.78 11.52
C ILE A 228 0.08 -17.80 10.42
N TYR A 229 0.98 -17.88 9.45
CA TYR A 229 0.87 -18.80 8.33
C TYR A 229 2.25 -19.29 7.89
N THR A 230 2.32 -20.57 7.50
CA THR A 230 3.54 -21.19 6.98
C THR A 230 3.19 -22.02 5.75
N VAL A 231 4.00 -21.91 4.71
CA VAL A 231 3.82 -22.65 3.43
C VAL A 231 5.05 -23.45 3.08
N SER A 232 4.93 -24.30 2.05
CA SER A 232 6.03 -25.10 1.52
C SER A 232 6.57 -24.59 0.18
N ALA A 233 5.89 -23.68 -0.50
CA ALA A 233 6.23 -23.26 -1.85
C ALA A 233 6.07 -21.74 -2.10
N ASP A 234 4.88 -21.19 -1.98
CA ASP A 234 4.60 -19.79 -2.30
C ASP A 234 5.14 -18.84 -1.23
N THR A 235 5.04 -17.52 -1.45
CA THR A 235 5.56 -16.52 -0.51
C THR A 235 4.41 -15.78 0.17
N PRO A 236 4.18 -15.98 1.48
CA PRO A 236 3.25 -15.16 2.24
C PRO A 236 3.90 -13.81 2.59
N LEU A 237 3.17 -12.72 2.40
CA LEU A 237 3.67 -11.34 2.55
C LEU A 237 2.76 -10.51 3.47
N GLU A 238 2.43 -9.28 3.02
CA GLU A 238 1.65 -8.29 3.77
C GLU A 238 0.40 -8.94 4.37
N THR A 239 0.34 -8.93 5.70
CA THR A 239 -0.76 -9.58 6.42
C THR A 239 -1.47 -8.57 7.29
N GLU A 240 -2.70 -8.27 6.91
CA GLU A 240 -3.56 -7.38 7.69
C GLU A 240 -4.16 -8.12 8.88
N LEU A 241 -3.98 -7.56 10.07
CA LEU A 241 -4.54 -8.07 11.32
C LEU A 241 -5.83 -7.32 11.67
N THR A 242 -6.84 -8.02 12.15
CA THR A 242 -8.11 -7.41 12.59
C THR A 242 -8.64 -8.11 13.83
N PHE A 243 -8.89 -7.34 14.89
CA PHE A 243 -9.59 -7.85 16.07
C PHE A 243 -11.09 -7.84 15.82
N MET A 244 -11.69 -9.02 15.87
CA MET A 244 -13.13 -9.20 15.74
C MET A 244 -13.84 -8.99 17.10
N PRO A 245 -15.12 -8.63 17.09
CA PRO A 245 -15.92 -8.68 18.31
C PRO A 245 -15.80 -10.04 19.01
N GLY A 246 -15.54 -10.02 20.32
CA GLY A 246 -15.26 -11.25 21.06
C GLY A 246 -13.77 -11.58 21.21
N GLY A 247 -12.88 -10.80 20.59
CA GLY A 247 -11.43 -10.88 20.79
C GLY A 247 -10.70 -11.87 19.89
N MET A 248 -11.36 -12.47 18.90
CA MET A 248 -10.67 -13.27 17.90
C MET A 248 -9.78 -12.35 17.03
N LEU A 249 -8.55 -12.77 16.75
CA LEU A 249 -7.63 -12.10 15.85
C LEU A 249 -7.67 -12.78 14.48
N LEU A 250 -8.05 -12.02 13.47
CA LEU A 250 -8.08 -12.42 12.08
C LEU A 250 -6.83 -11.91 11.37
N GLY A 251 -6.22 -12.73 10.51
CA GLY A 251 -5.12 -12.37 9.63
C GLY A 251 -5.50 -12.63 8.16
N LEU A 252 -5.44 -11.59 7.33
CA LEU A 252 -5.56 -11.71 5.88
C LEU A 252 -4.16 -11.71 5.29
N VAL A 253 -3.70 -12.88 4.84
CA VAL A 253 -2.34 -13.09 4.35
C VAL A 253 -2.30 -12.97 2.83
N ARG A 254 -1.59 -11.98 2.31
CA ARG A 254 -1.27 -11.90 0.88
C ARG A 254 -0.36 -13.07 0.50
N MET A 255 -0.65 -13.69 -0.65
CA MET A 255 0.14 -14.80 -1.20
C MET A 255 0.70 -14.41 -2.58
N ASP A 256 2.02 -14.50 -2.73
CA ASP A 256 2.70 -14.31 -4.01
C ASP A 256 3.31 -15.64 -4.49
N GLY A 257 3.23 -15.89 -5.80
CA GLY A 257 3.90 -17.01 -6.48
C GLY A 257 5.07 -16.54 -7.32
N THR A 258 5.92 -17.47 -7.69
CA THR A 258 7.13 -17.16 -8.44
C THR A 258 6.89 -16.72 -9.88
N ASP A 259 5.70 -16.97 -10.45
CA ASP A 259 5.41 -16.79 -11.88
C ASP A 259 4.13 -15.99 -12.18
N ASP A 260 3.32 -15.65 -11.17
CA ASP A 260 1.96 -15.15 -11.39
C ASP A 260 1.89 -13.74 -11.98
N GLU A 261 2.82 -12.86 -11.65
CA GLU A 261 2.69 -11.44 -12.01
C GLU A 261 3.25 -11.11 -13.39
N LEU A 262 4.29 -11.82 -13.82
CA LEU A 262 4.93 -11.61 -15.13
C LEU A 262 4.22 -12.33 -16.27
N LEU A 263 3.50 -13.42 -15.98
CA LEU A 263 2.87 -14.28 -16.99
C LEU A 263 1.37 -14.07 -17.13
N GLY A 264 0.77 -13.19 -16.34
CA GLY A 264 -0.66 -12.91 -16.40
C GLY A 264 -1.56 -14.03 -15.81
N ASP A 265 -0.99 -14.96 -15.04
CA ASP A 265 -1.73 -16.01 -14.33
C ASP A 265 -2.17 -15.52 -12.94
N GLU A 266 -2.79 -14.37 -12.93
CA GLU A 266 -3.06 -13.52 -11.76
C GLU A 266 -4.15 -14.06 -10.83
N GLY A 267 -4.72 -15.20 -11.17
CA GLY A 267 -5.85 -15.74 -10.44
C GLY A 267 -5.55 -16.98 -9.60
N ARG A 268 -4.32 -17.49 -9.62
CA ARG A 268 -3.99 -18.77 -9.00
C ARG A 268 -3.81 -18.69 -7.48
N LEU A 269 -3.23 -17.61 -7.01
CA LEU A 269 -3.00 -17.42 -5.57
C LEU A 269 -4.12 -16.61 -4.94
N ARG A 270 -4.66 -17.13 -3.86
CA ARG A 270 -5.71 -16.53 -3.07
C ARG A 270 -5.17 -16.00 -1.77
N THR A 271 -5.75 -14.92 -1.26
CA THR A 271 -5.49 -14.50 0.11
C THR A 271 -5.85 -15.61 1.08
N LYS A 272 -4.97 -15.93 2.01
CA LYS A 272 -5.29 -16.86 3.09
C LYS A 272 -5.92 -16.10 4.25
N ILE A 273 -6.98 -16.66 4.82
CA ILE A 273 -7.62 -16.12 6.01
C ILE A 273 -7.28 -17.04 7.18
N CYS A 274 -6.61 -16.47 8.17
CA CYS A 274 -6.19 -17.17 9.37
C CYS A 274 -6.86 -16.55 10.59
N TRP A 275 -7.15 -17.33 11.64
CA TRP A 275 -7.69 -16.80 12.89
C TRP A 275 -7.04 -17.43 14.11
N SER A 276 -7.06 -16.69 15.20
CA SER A 276 -6.58 -17.13 16.52
C SER A 276 -7.44 -16.56 17.62
N SER A 277 -7.73 -17.37 18.62
CA SER A 277 -8.35 -16.91 19.87
C SER A 277 -7.31 -16.50 20.89
N PRO A 278 -7.64 -15.62 21.84
CA PRO A 278 -6.72 -15.29 22.94
C PRO A 278 -6.22 -16.56 23.65
N PRO A 279 -4.94 -16.64 24.00
CA PRO A 279 -3.87 -15.62 23.98
C PRO A 279 -3.05 -15.59 22.67
N TYR A 280 -3.59 -15.99 21.54
CA TYR A 280 -3.00 -15.93 20.19
C TYR A 280 -1.69 -16.73 20.05
N THR A 281 -1.66 -17.93 20.59
CA THR A 281 -0.49 -18.81 20.58
C THR A 281 -0.40 -19.74 19.37
N SER A 282 -1.48 -19.81 18.59
CA SER A 282 -1.54 -20.59 17.35
C SER A 282 -2.63 -20.07 16.44
N PHE A 283 -2.45 -20.19 15.14
CA PHE A 283 -3.41 -19.80 14.13
C PHE A 283 -3.98 -21.02 13.42
N SER A 284 -5.25 -20.93 13.05
CA SER A 284 -5.93 -21.86 12.15
C SER A 284 -6.17 -21.16 10.82
N CYS A 285 -5.77 -21.80 9.72
CA CYS A 285 -5.97 -21.28 8.37
C CYS A 285 -6.61 -22.39 7.53
N PRO A 286 -7.82 -22.24 6.98
CA PRO A 286 -8.41 -23.26 6.12
C PRO A 286 -7.59 -23.40 4.82
N ASP A 287 -7.45 -24.65 4.35
CA ASP A 287 -6.65 -24.96 3.16
C ASP A 287 -7.31 -24.45 1.87
N GLU A 288 -8.63 -24.43 1.85
CA GLU A 288 -9.42 -24.01 0.71
C GLU A 288 -10.23 -22.76 1.05
N PHE A 289 -9.77 -21.66 0.57
CA PHE A 289 -10.54 -20.44 0.49
C PHE A 289 -10.65 -20.07 -0.99
N ASP A 290 -11.80 -20.31 -1.57
CA ASP A 290 -12.11 -19.96 -2.97
C ASP A 290 -12.54 -18.49 -3.04
N GLY A 291 -11.60 -17.61 -2.74
CA GLY A 291 -11.80 -16.18 -2.66
C GLY A 291 -10.92 -15.39 -3.59
N GLU A 292 -11.00 -14.08 -3.46
CA GLU A 292 -10.22 -13.12 -4.22
C GLU A 292 -8.77 -13.05 -3.71
N ARG A 293 -7.87 -12.63 -4.57
CA ARG A 293 -6.54 -12.18 -4.18
C ARG A 293 -6.60 -10.71 -3.75
N LEU A 294 -6.28 -10.44 -2.49
CA LEU A 294 -6.30 -9.11 -1.87
C LEU A 294 -4.88 -8.71 -1.50
N ASP A 295 -4.23 -7.87 -2.31
CA ASP A 295 -2.88 -7.37 -2.01
C ASP A 295 -2.94 -6.02 -1.29
N GLY A 296 -2.01 -5.79 -0.36
CA GLY A 296 -1.93 -4.56 0.42
C GLY A 296 -3.23 -4.23 1.18
N PRO A 297 -3.88 -5.22 1.82
CA PRO A 297 -5.20 -5.03 2.41
C PRO A 297 -5.16 -4.06 3.59
N VAL A 298 -6.25 -3.31 3.75
CA VAL A 298 -6.61 -2.61 4.98
C VAL A 298 -8.04 -2.97 5.35
N THR A 299 -8.25 -3.35 6.61
CA THR A 299 -9.55 -3.74 7.12
C THR A 299 -10.13 -2.68 8.03
N PHE A 300 -11.46 -2.58 8.04
CA PHE A 300 -12.20 -1.84 9.04
C PHE A 300 -13.51 -2.56 9.39
N PHE A 301 -13.92 -2.44 10.65
CA PHE A 301 -15.15 -3.06 11.14
C PHE A 301 -16.18 -1.97 11.42
N ALA A 302 -17.36 -2.12 10.83
CA ALA A 302 -18.43 -1.14 10.97
C ALA A 302 -19.80 -1.83 10.91
N GLN A 303 -20.72 -1.41 11.78
CA GLN A 303 -22.12 -1.88 11.81
C GLN A 303 -22.26 -3.42 11.85
N GLY A 304 -21.31 -4.12 12.51
CA GLY A 304 -21.30 -5.57 12.58
C GLY A 304 -20.75 -6.28 11.34
N ARG A 305 -20.21 -5.54 10.37
CA ARG A 305 -19.67 -6.02 9.08
C ARG A 305 -18.17 -5.77 9.00
N LEU A 306 -17.42 -6.69 8.39
CA LEU A 306 -15.99 -6.57 8.13
C LEU A 306 -15.74 -6.18 6.68
N PHE A 307 -15.18 -5.01 6.46
CA PHE A 307 -14.81 -4.49 5.16
C PHE A 307 -13.30 -4.55 4.92
N VAL A 308 -12.93 -4.65 3.64
CA VAL A 308 -11.53 -4.65 3.19
C VAL A 308 -11.41 -3.73 1.98
N VAL A 309 -10.43 -2.83 1.99
CA VAL A 309 -9.97 -2.16 0.77
C VAL A 309 -8.64 -2.79 0.38
N ALA A 310 -8.54 -3.28 -0.84
CA ALA A 310 -7.36 -4.00 -1.31
C ALA A 310 -7.15 -3.84 -2.82
N ARG A 311 -5.99 -4.27 -3.29
CA ARG A 311 -5.69 -4.37 -4.71
C ARG A 311 -6.35 -5.62 -5.29
N GLN A 312 -7.19 -5.42 -6.30
CA GLN A 312 -7.83 -6.44 -7.11
C GLN A 312 -6.97 -6.77 -8.34
N HIS A 313 -6.88 -8.03 -8.67
CA HIS A 313 -6.22 -8.53 -9.87
C HIS A 313 -7.26 -8.82 -10.95
N LEU A 314 -7.19 -8.12 -12.08
CA LEU A 314 -8.13 -8.31 -13.19
C LEU A 314 -7.65 -9.44 -14.09
N GLN A 315 -8.27 -10.60 -14.00
CA GLN A 315 -7.91 -11.77 -14.79
C GLN A 315 -8.05 -11.54 -16.29
N GLY A 316 -7.09 -12.06 -17.08
CA GLY A 316 -7.14 -12.00 -18.54
C GLY A 316 -6.90 -10.61 -19.14
N THR A 317 -6.47 -9.64 -18.36
CA THR A 317 -6.28 -8.25 -18.80
C THR A 317 -4.82 -7.87 -19.08
N GLY A 318 -3.89 -8.80 -18.93
CA GLY A 318 -2.45 -8.53 -19.10
C GLY A 318 -1.85 -7.75 -17.92
N GLY A 319 -2.26 -8.07 -16.70
CA GLY A 319 -1.69 -7.53 -15.48
C GLY A 319 -2.29 -6.21 -15.00
N LYS A 320 -3.51 -5.89 -15.41
CA LYS A 320 -4.20 -4.71 -14.90
C LYS A 320 -4.71 -4.95 -13.48
N LYS A 321 -4.65 -3.90 -12.65
CA LYS A 321 -5.08 -3.94 -11.25
C LYS A 321 -6.00 -2.77 -10.92
N ARG A 322 -6.82 -2.95 -9.88
CA ARG A 322 -7.71 -1.92 -9.35
C ARG A 322 -7.60 -1.87 -7.83
N THR A 323 -7.97 -0.76 -7.25
CA THR A 323 -8.36 -0.71 -5.85
C THR A 323 -9.84 -1.04 -5.76
N ALA A 324 -10.23 -1.93 -4.86
CA ALA A 324 -11.61 -2.35 -4.71
C ALA A 324 -12.03 -2.44 -3.24
N LEU A 325 -13.35 -2.32 -3.00
CA LEU A 325 -13.98 -2.51 -1.70
C LEU A 325 -14.62 -3.89 -1.65
N TYR A 326 -14.32 -4.61 -0.57
CA TYR A 326 -14.86 -5.94 -0.30
C TYR A 326 -15.50 -6.00 1.08
N GLU A 327 -16.36 -6.98 1.27
CA GLU A 327 -16.88 -7.37 2.56
C GLU A 327 -16.61 -8.85 2.79
N ILE A 328 -16.09 -9.18 3.96
CA ILE A 328 -15.89 -10.56 4.38
C ILE A 328 -17.08 -10.98 5.24
N THR A 329 -17.76 -12.05 4.84
CA THR A 329 -18.92 -12.61 5.52
C THR A 329 -18.75 -14.10 5.79
N GLY A 330 -19.64 -14.69 6.60
CA GLY A 330 -19.61 -16.11 6.93
C GLY A 330 -19.10 -16.40 8.34
N GLU A 331 -18.69 -17.63 8.57
CA GLU A 331 -18.24 -18.13 9.89
C GLU A 331 -16.72 -18.10 9.96
N LEU A 332 -16.17 -16.97 10.45
CA LEU A 332 -14.72 -16.71 10.47
C LEU A 332 -13.93 -17.62 11.42
N ASP A 333 -14.58 -18.46 12.20
CA ASP A 333 -13.99 -19.38 13.20
C ASP A 333 -14.01 -20.86 12.74
N GLY A 334 -14.10 -21.11 11.44
CA GLY A 334 -13.97 -22.45 10.86
C GLY A 334 -15.10 -22.92 9.95
N GLY A 335 -16.08 -22.05 9.69
CA GLY A 335 -17.12 -22.29 8.71
C GLY A 335 -16.77 -21.71 7.32
N PRO A 336 -17.74 -21.67 6.41
CA PRO A 336 -17.56 -21.09 5.09
C PRO A 336 -17.40 -19.57 5.18
N ILE A 337 -16.38 -19.04 4.48
CA ILE A 337 -16.08 -17.61 4.38
C ILE A 337 -16.35 -17.17 2.94
N TYR A 338 -16.94 -15.99 2.79
CA TYR A 338 -17.23 -15.40 1.49
C TYR A 338 -16.64 -14.00 1.41
N ILE A 339 -16.11 -13.63 0.24
CA ILE A 339 -15.71 -12.28 -0.09
C ILE A 339 -16.71 -11.73 -1.10
N ASN A 340 -17.41 -10.68 -0.72
CA ASN A 340 -18.34 -9.97 -1.57
C ASN A 340 -17.64 -8.75 -2.16
N ASP A 341 -17.57 -8.66 -3.47
CA ASP A 341 -17.02 -7.50 -4.19
C ASP A 341 -18.10 -6.41 -4.30
N TRP A 342 -17.83 -5.23 -3.71
CA TRP A 342 -18.69 -4.06 -3.78
C TRP A 342 -18.33 -3.11 -4.94
N GLY A 343 -17.26 -3.41 -5.68
CA GLY A 343 -16.81 -2.66 -6.83
C GLY A 343 -15.53 -1.88 -6.60
N GLN A 344 -15.11 -1.20 -7.65
CA GLN A 344 -13.81 -0.59 -7.77
C GLN A 344 -13.83 0.90 -7.46
N PHE A 345 -12.74 1.38 -6.86
CA PHE A 345 -12.40 2.78 -6.82
C PHE A 345 -11.85 3.23 -8.19
N PRO A 346 -11.94 4.51 -8.55
CA PRO A 346 -11.19 5.08 -9.66
C PRO A 346 -9.71 4.76 -9.53
N SER A 347 -9.20 3.86 -10.36
CA SER A 347 -7.80 3.43 -10.25
C SER A 347 -7.33 2.66 -11.48
N ALA A 348 -6.02 2.68 -11.74
CA ALA A 348 -5.36 1.97 -12.83
C ALA A 348 -3.87 1.73 -12.54
N GLY A 349 -3.23 0.91 -13.35
CA GLY A 349 -1.80 0.69 -13.29
C GLY A 349 -1.32 0.16 -11.94
N ASP A 350 -0.30 0.79 -11.36
CA ASP A 350 0.07 0.55 -9.97
C ASP A 350 -0.88 1.32 -9.05
N THR A 351 -1.48 0.63 -8.09
CA THR A 351 -2.61 1.16 -7.30
C THR A 351 -2.80 0.43 -5.98
N SER A 352 -3.62 0.98 -5.10
CA SER A 352 -4.13 0.47 -3.81
C SER A 352 -3.36 0.96 -2.58
N TYR A 353 -3.01 0.07 -1.65
CA TYR A 353 -2.38 0.37 -0.35
C TYR A 353 -3.07 1.54 0.35
N ALA A 354 -4.36 1.34 0.54
CA ALA A 354 -5.27 2.37 1.04
C ALA A 354 -5.08 2.64 2.54
N GLY A 355 -5.37 3.89 2.92
CA GLY A 355 -5.64 4.25 4.31
C GLY A 355 -7.13 4.41 4.52
N VAL A 356 -7.65 4.07 5.70
CA VAL A 356 -9.07 4.22 6.05
C VAL A 356 -9.20 4.82 7.45
N ALA A 357 -10.04 5.84 7.60
CA ALA A 357 -10.36 6.46 8.88
C ALA A 357 -11.86 6.67 9.03
N MET A 358 -12.41 6.30 10.18
CA MET A 358 -13.83 6.52 10.48
C MET A 358 -14.09 8.01 10.71
N LEU A 359 -15.06 8.56 9.98
CA LEU A 359 -15.59 9.91 10.21
C LEU A 359 -16.81 9.87 11.14
N ASP A 360 -17.70 8.92 10.89
CA ASP A 360 -18.85 8.58 11.73
C ASP A 360 -19.22 7.09 11.49
N PRO A 361 -20.23 6.52 12.17
CA PRO A 361 -20.58 5.09 12.02
C PRO A 361 -20.98 4.63 10.63
N SER A 362 -21.29 5.55 9.70
CA SER A 362 -21.70 5.26 8.33
C SER A 362 -20.73 5.75 7.27
N HIS A 363 -19.81 6.65 7.62
CA HIS A 363 -18.89 7.28 6.67
C HIS A 363 -17.45 7.05 7.06
N PHE A 364 -16.65 6.59 6.09
CA PHE A 364 -15.22 6.34 6.23
C PHE A 364 -14.44 7.10 5.17
N LEU A 365 -13.54 7.96 5.59
CA LEU A 365 -12.57 8.56 4.69
C LEU A 365 -11.61 7.47 4.22
N VAL A 366 -11.35 7.43 2.93
CA VAL A 366 -10.39 6.51 2.31
C VAL A 366 -9.41 7.30 1.46
N THR A 367 -8.14 6.90 1.51
CA THR A 367 -7.10 7.34 0.56
C THR A 367 -6.53 6.13 -0.14
N TRP A 368 -6.19 6.27 -1.41
CA TRP A 368 -5.50 5.25 -2.21
C TRP A 368 -4.63 5.92 -3.26
N TYR A 369 -3.67 5.20 -3.80
CA TYR A 369 -2.93 5.69 -4.95
C TYR A 369 -3.37 5.00 -6.23
N SER A 370 -3.13 5.66 -7.36
CA SER A 370 -3.45 5.17 -8.69
C SER A 370 -2.46 5.67 -9.71
N GLY A 371 -2.03 4.79 -10.61
CA GLY A 371 -1.43 5.19 -11.87
C GLY A 371 -2.41 6.00 -12.72
N ASP A 372 -1.94 6.45 -13.86
CA ASP A 372 -2.71 7.25 -14.81
C ASP A 372 -3.94 6.48 -15.32
N ILE A 373 -5.13 6.89 -14.87
CA ILE A 373 -6.40 6.23 -15.18
C ILE A 373 -6.69 6.22 -16.68
N PRO A 374 -6.55 7.33 -17.42
CA PRO A 374 -6.73 7.35 -18.86
C PRO A 374 -5.83 6.37 -19.64
N LEU A 375 -4.60 6.16 -19.21
CA LEU A 375 -3.70 5.22 -19.87
C LEU A 375 -4.03 3.76 -19.56
N ASP A 376 -4.63 3.49 -18.40
CA ASP A 376 -5.03 2.16 -17.94
C ASP A 376 -3.97 1.07 -18.20
N GLN A 377 -2.73 1.35 -17.79
CA GLN A 377 -1.58 0.49 -18.03
C GLN A 377 -1.63 -0.78 -17.18
N SER A 378 -0.84 -1.79 -17.56
CA SER A 378 -0.56 -2.93 -16.67
C SER A 378 0.17 -2.47 -15.41
N TRP A 379 0.06 -3.24 -14.35
CA TRP A 379 0.73 -2.94 -13.08
C TRP A 379 2.25 -2.77 -13.24
N VAL A 380 2.90 -3.65 -14.02
CA VAL A 380 4.35 -3.59 -14.27
C VAL A 380 4.78 -2.26 -14.89
N LEU A 381 4.03 -1.75 -15.86
CA LEU A 381 4.31 -0.43 -16.45
C LEU A 381 3.98 0.70 -15.46
N GLY A 382 2.91 0.54 -14.70
CA GLY A 382 2.50 1.50 -13.66
C GLY A 382 3.55 1.71 -12.58
N MET A 383 4.32 0.68 -12.21
CA MET A 383 5.40 0.79 -11.21
C MET A 383 6.51 1.78 -11.59
N PHE A 384 6.69 2.05 -12.88
CA PHE A 384 7.70 2.97 -13.41
C PHE A 384 7.13 4.31 -13.86
N ASN A 385 5.80 4.46 -13.78
CA ASN A 385 5.11 5.67 -14.22
C ASN A 385 4.69 6.53 -13.02
N LEU A 386 4.06 7.67 -13.34
CA LEU A 386 3.49 8.55 -12.32
C LEU A 386 2.29 7.90 -11.64
N THR A 387 2.05 8.30 -10.40
CA THR A 387 0.86 7.95 -9.64
C THR A 387 0.37 9.14 -8.83
N ASP A 388 -0.94 9.24 -8.71
CA ASP A 388 -1.63 10.23 -7.89
C ASP A 388 -2.11 9.60 -6.59
N ILE A 389 -2.21 10.40 -5.52
CA ILE A 389 -2.99 10.00 -4.35
C ILE A 389 -4.39 10.55 -4.49
N TRP A 390 -5.34 9.67 -4.38
CA TRP A 390 -6.77 9.95 -4.36
C TRP A 390 -7.32 9.92 -2.95
N LYS A 391 -8.43 10.58 -2.73
CA LYS A 391 -9.26 10.48 -1.53
C LYS A 391 -10.73 10.43 -1.89
N GLY A 392 -11.55 9.87 -1.01
CA GLY A 392 -12.99 9.83 -1.12
C GLY A 392 -13.63 9.38 0.20
N THR A 393 -14.95 9.34 0.24
CA THR A 393 -15.70 8.87 1.40
C THR A 393 -16.53 7.65 1.02
N ILE A 394 -16.37 6.56 1.79
CA ILE A 394 -17.22 5.37 1.70
C ILE A 394 -18.48 5.64 2.53
N ASP A 395 -19.65 5.62 1.90
CA ASP A 395 -20.96 5.68 2.55
C ASP A 395 -21.56 4.28 2.66
N LEU A 396 -21.47 3.69 3.84
CA LEU A 396 -21.98 2.34 4.10
C LEU A 396 -23.49 2.22 3.99
N SER A 397 -24.25 3.30 4.07
CA SER A 397 -25.71 3.28 3.92
C SER A 397 -26.14 2.90 2.49
N LYS A 398 -25.23 3.01 1.55
CA LYS A 398 -25.42 2.69 0.13
C LYS A 398 -24.98 1.27 -0.25
N LEU A 399 -24.43 0.50 0.69
CA LEU A 399 -24.04 -0.90 0.54
C LEU A 399 -25.19 -1.81 1.01
N GLN A 400 -26.26 -1.90 0.20
CA GLN A 400 -27.44 -2.70 0.50
C GLN A 400 -27.59 -3.91 -0.44
#